data_1a12894ef2900571107baa0b6ae06a9d
#
_entry.id   1a12894ef2900571107baa0b6ae06a9d
#
_cell.length_a   1.000
_cell.length_b   1.000
_cell.length_c   1.000
_cell.angle_alpha   90.00
_cell.angle_beta   90.00
_cell.angle_gamma   90.00
#
_symmetry.space_group_name_H-M   'P 1'
#
loop_
_entity.id
_entity.type
_entity.pdbx_description
1 polymer ?
#
loop_
_entity_poly.entity_id
_entity_poly.type
_entity_poly.pdbx_seq_one_letter_code
_entity_poly.pdbx_strand_id
1 'polypeptide(L)'
;MKYCLKYTNICTKLNKADEISIKYIEDKGLVDFMEKFSSQRIILRVEATYFPESEIRKLIAIKKTYPDYRFAVAMGGYVQELGRTLREAGIDFFESTPCTDWERFNYLIKEGVSDINLSGPLAFDLGNVHRVLNILNPTVQVRVTPNSCMRLNPNTDPLIGFFIRPEDVEVYEGLVDVLEFEGLEHQDTFYSIYAEQKMFIGNLNQCIYGFNKPIDNKGLISLFGERRKTCGQQCLKGGLCHRCYDLASLAKPMGDRAREKILETIKAEQEKVKSSEN
;
A
#
# COMPACT_ATOMS: atom_id res chain seq x y z
N MET A 1 1.49 -11.62 5.42
CA MET A 1 1.36 -10.21 4.98
C MET A 1 0.18 -9.58 5.72
N LYS A 2 0.35 -8.39 6.28
CA LYS A 2 -0.66 -7.63 7.04
C LYS A 2 -1.36 -6.64 6.11
N TYR A 3 -2.57 -6.21 6.51
CA TYR A 3 -3.33 -5.20 5.78
C TYR A 3 -3.59 -3.98 6.65
N CYS A 4 -3.27 -2.78 6.13
CA CYS A 4 -3.54 -1.50 6.77
C CYS A 4 -4.69 -0.80 6.03
N LEU A 5 -5.79 -0.55 6.74
CA LEU A 5 -6.93 0.21 6.23
C LEU A 5 -6.97 1.62 6.83
N LYS A 6 -7.37 2.59 6.01
CA LYS A 6 -7.61 3.96 6.48
C LYS A 6 -8.98 4.05 7.15
N TYR A 7 -9.00 4.61 8.35
CA TYR A 7 -10.25 4.81 9.08
C TYR A 7 -11.17 5.80 8.37
N THR A 8 -12.38 5.34 8.14
CA THR A 8 -13.51 6.19 7.73
C THR A 8 -14.78 5.67 8.39
N ASN A 9 -15.78 6.53 8.57
CA ASN A 9 -17.06 6.14 9.16
C ASN A 9 -17.84 5.12 8.29
N ILE A 10 -17.47 4.98 7.02
CA ILE A 10 -18.12 4.07 6.07
C ILE A 10 -17.35 2.75 5.88
N CYS A 11 -16.12 2.63 6.38
CA CYS A 11 -15.35 1.41 6.24
C CYS A 11 -15.85 0.34 7.22
N THR A 12 -16.40 -0.74 6.70
CA THR A 12 -17.01 -1.83 7.48
C THR A 12 -16.01 -2.96 7.81
N LYS A 13 -14.86 -3.00 7.11
CA LYS A 13 -13.86 -4.07 7.23
C LYS A 13 -12.70 -3.75 8.16
N LEU A 14 -12.77 -2.67 8.95
CA LEU A 14 -11.70 -2.28 9.88
C LEU A 14 -11.31 -3.41 10.84
N ASN A 15 -12.28 -4.18 11.32
CA ASN A 15 -12.03 -5.30 12.24
C ASN A 15 -11.25 -6.48 11.60
N LYS A 16 -11.14 -6.51 10.28
CA LYS A 16 -10.38 -7.52 9.53
C LYS A 16 -8.95 -7.07 9.22
N ALA A 17 -8.66 -5.79 9.39
CA ALA A 17 -7.33 -5.24 9.18
C ALA A 17 -6.40 -5.55 10.35
N ASP A 18 -5.12 -5.68 10.09
CA ASP A 18 -4.07 -5.80 11.12
C ASP A 18 -3.67 -4.44 11.66
N GLU A 19 -3.81 -3.41 10.82
CA GLU A 19 -3.49 -2.03 11.15
C GLU A 19 -4.60 -1.08 10.69
N ILE A 20 -4.82 -0.01 11.47
CA ILE A 20 -5.77 1.04 11.14
C ILE A 20 -5.05 2.38 11.11
N SER A 21 -5.07 3.05 9.97
CA SER A 21 -4.49 4.38 9.78
C SER A 21 -5.53 5.46 9.97
N ILE A 22 -5.28 6.43 10.86
CA ILE A 22 -6.16 7.57 11.14
C ILE A 22 -5.41 8.89 10.98
N LYS A 23 -6.14 9.95 10.64
CA LYS A 23 -5.60 11.31 10.64
C LYS A 23 -5.70 11.87 12.06
N TYR A 24 -4.55 12.06 12.71
CA TYR A 24 -4.48 12.36 14.14
C TYR A 24 -5.28 13.62 14.57
N ILE A 25 -5.21 14.69 13.77
CA ILE A 25 -5.86 15.97 14.11
C ILE A 25 -7.39 15.85 14.17
N GLU A 26 -7.98 14.87 13.50
CA GLU A 26 -9.42 14.67 13.42
C GLU A 26 -9.98 13.79 14.55
N ASP A 27 -9.10 13.06 15.27
CA ASP A 27 -9.54 12.15 16.32
C ASP A 27 -9.32 12.74 17.72
N LYS A 28 -10.42 13.19 18.34
CA LYS A 28 -10.41 13.73 19.70
C LYS A 28 -10.47 12.67 20.79
N GLY A 29 -10.87 11.45 20.45
CA GLY A 29 -11.04 10.31 21.36
C GLY A 29 -9.96 9.25 21.19
N LEU A 30 -8.66 9.64 21.06
CA LEU A 30 -7.59 8.73 20.71
C LEU A 30 -7.46 7.51 21.63
N VAL A 31 -7.62 7.68 22.95
CA VAL A 31 -7.56 6.56 23.91
C VAL A 31 -8.73 5.61 23.69
N ASP A 32 -9.94 6.13 23.58
CA ASP A 32 -11.16 5.34 23.32
C ASP A 32 -11.05 4.61 21.98
N PHE A 33 -10.47 5.26 20.99
CA PHE A 33 -10.22 4.66 19.68
C PHE A 33 -9.22 3.50 19.77
N MET A 34 -8.10 3.70 20.46
CA MET A 34 -7.09 2.65 20.67
C MET A 34 -7.65 1.48 21.49
N GLU A 35 -8.51 1.74 22.46
CA GLU A 35 -9.19 0.71 23.23
C GLU A 35 -10.14 -0.10 22.37
N LYS A 36 -10.97 0.58 21.57
CA LYS A 36 -11.90 -0.06 20.62
C LYS A 36 -11.20 -0.97 19.61
N PHE A 37 -10.00 -0.62 19.18
CA PHE A 37 -9.21 -1.35 18.19
C PHE A 37 -7.91 -1.92 18.79
N SER A 38 -7.97 -2.39 20.03
CA SER A 38 -6.79 -2.83 20.80
C SER A 38 -6.06 -4.04 20.19
N SER A 39 -6.71 -4.82 19.34
CA SER A 39 -6.08 -5.93 18.60
C SER A 39 -5.27 -5.47 17.38
N GLN A 40 -5.53 -4.27 16.86
CA GLN A 40 -4.86 -3.68 15.71
C GLN A 40 -3.70 -2.75 16.14
N ARG A 41 -2.76 -2.52 15.23
CA ARG A 41 -1.79 -1.43 15.37
C ARG A 41 -2.38 -0.15 14.80
N ILE A 42 -2.39 0.93 15.57
CA ILE A 42 -2.92 2.23 15.14
C ILE A 42 -1.82 3.06 14.51
N ILE A 43 -2.04 3.52 13.29
CA ILE A 43 -1.11 4.40 12.55
C ILE A 43 -1.65 5.82 12.60
N LEU A 44 -1.00 6.67 13.38
CA LEU A 44 -1.36 8.08 13.57
C LEU A 44 -0.69 8.92 12.50
N ARG A 45 -1.45 9.36 11.49
CA ARG A 45 -0.92 10.23 10.44
C ARG A 45 -0.87 11.68 10.90
N VAL A 46 0.30 12.27 10.81
CA VAL A 46 0.58 13.66 11.17
C VAL A 46 1.34 14.38 10.07
N GLU A 47 1.11 15.68 9.93
CA GLU A 47 1.99 16.57 9.18
C GLU A 47 3.09 17.04 10.12
N ALA A 48 4.30 16.50 9.98
CA ALA A 48 5.37 16.64 10.95
C ALA A 48 5.75 18.11 11.22
N THR A 49 5.70 18.98 10.20
CA THR A 49 6.01 20.41 10.33
C THR A 49 4.99 21.21 11.13
N TYR A 50 3.79 20.67 11.30
CA TYR A 50 2.69 21.34 12.02
C TYR A 50 2.20 20.56 13.22
N PHE A 51 2.91 19.50 13.62
CA PHE A 51 2.50 18.68 14.76
C PHE A 51 2.90 19.37 16.07
N PRO A 52 1.92 19.86 16.87
CA PRO A 52 2.23 20.69 18.02
C PRO A 52 2.85 19.87 19.16
N GLU A 53 3.73 20.52 19.92
CA GLU A 53 4.44 19.90 21.05
C GLU A 53 3.48 19.34 22.11
N SER A 54 2.33 20.00 22.32
CA SER A 54 1.28 19.52 23.24
C SER A 54 0.77 18.13 22.88
N GLU A 55 0.61 17.84 21.58
CA GLU A 55 0.15 16.53 21.11
C GLU A 55 1.27 15.47 21.22
N ILE A 56 2.52 15.87 20.99
CA ILE A 56 3.67 14.99 21.24
C ILE A 56 3.72 14.56 22.72
N ARG A 57 3.57 15.52 23.64
CA ARG A 57 3.50 15.23 25.09
C ARG A 57 2.33 14.32 25.45
N LYS A 58 1.18 14.49 24.81
CA LYS A 58 -0.01 13.63 24.98
C LYS A 58 0.30 12.19 24.54
N LEU A 59 0.92 12.00 23.37
CA LEU A 59 1.31 10.67 22.90
C LEU A 59 2.32 9.98 23.85
N ILE A 60 3.29 10.73 24.34
CA ILE A 60 4.25 10.23 25.34
C ILE A 60 3.54 9.83 26.65
N ALA A 61 2.58 10.62 27.11
CA ALA A 61 1.79 10.29 28.29
C ALA A 61 0.92 9.02 28.06
N ILE A 62 0.29 8.91 26.90
CA ILE A 62 -0.47 7.70 26.53
C ILE A 62 0.45 6.47 26.52
N LYS A 63 1.62 6.55 25.90
CA LYS A 63 2.56 5.41 25.84
C LYS A 63 3.05 4.99 27.22
N LYS A 64 3.26 5.94 28.13
CA LYS A 64 3.64 5.64 29.54
C LYS A 64 2.51 5.00 30.33
N THR A 65 1.28 5.48 30.12
CA THR A 65 0.09 4.99 30.86
C THR A 65 -0.41 3.64 30.32
N TYR A 66 -0.30 3.42 29.01
CA TYR A 66 -0.78 2.25 28.30
C TYR A 66 0.35 1.63 27.46
N PRO A 67 1.37 1.02 28.08
CA PRO A 67 2.56 0.51 27.38
C PRO A 67 2.23 -0.56 26.35
N ASP A 68 1.14 -1.31 26.53
CA ASP A 68 0.69 -2.39 25.64
C ASP A 68 -0.02 -1.88 24.38
N TYR A 69 -0.42 -0.61 24.33
CA TYR A 69 -1.03 -0.06 23.12
C TYR A 69 -0.01 -0.01 21.99
N ARG A 70 -0.39 -0.65 20.88
CA ARG A 70 0.43 -0.72 19.67
C ARG A 70 0.05 0.41 18.73
N PHE A 71 0.89 1.44 18.69
CA PHE A 71 0.70 2.52 17.72
C PHE A 71 2.03 3.04 17.18
N ALA A 72 1.96 3.67 16.01
CA ALA A 72 3.08 4.35 15.38
C ALA A 72 2.65 5.72 14.85
N VAL A 73 3.60 6.65 14.73
CA VAL A 73 3.40 7.96 14.13
C VAL A 73 3.91 7.93 12.69
N ALA A 74 3.00 8.08 11.73
CA ALA A 74 3.31 8.20 10.30
C ALA A 74 3.39 9.68 9.92
N MET A 75 4.60 10.16 9.65
CA MET A 75 4.88 11.57 9.38
C MET A 75 4.73 11.91 7.90
N GLY A 76 3.88 12.88 7.59
CA GLY A 76 3.87 13.55 6.29
C GLY A 76 5.04 14.52 6.22
N GLY A 77 6.14 14.11 5.55
CA GLY A 77 7.42 14.81 5.63
C GLY A 77 8.16 14.53 6.94
N TYR A 78 9.33 13.90 6.84
CA TYR A 78 10.12 13.52 8.01
C TYR A 78 10.84 14.74 8.62
N VAL A 79 10.64 14.96 9.91
CA VAL A 79 11.36 15.94 10.73
C VAL A 79 12.21 15.19 11.76
N GLN A 80 13.55 15.32 11.66
CA GLN A 80 14.53 14.59 12.46
C GLN A 80 14.34 14.79 13.96
N GLU A 81 14.05 16.02 14.39
CA GLU A 81 13.83 16.34 15.80
C GLU A 81 12.61 15.61 16.37
N LEU A 82 11.51 15.58 15.62
CA LEU A 82 10.31 14.84 16.02
C LEU A 82 10.60 13.33 16.08
N GLY A 83 11.28 12.78 15.08
CA GLY A 83 11.66 11.35 15.07
C GLY A 83 12.54 10.98 16.26
N ARG A 84 13.50 11.83 16.63
CA ARG A 84 14.33 11.65 17.83
C ARG A 84 13.50 11.63 19.11
N THR A 85 12.60 12.60 19.28
CA THR A 85 11.73 12.72 20.45
C THR A 85 10.82 11.48 20.61
N LEU A 86 10.24 10.99 19.52
CA LEU A 86 9.41 9.79 19.52
C LEU A 86 10.22 8.54 19.89
N ARG A 87 11.43 8.41 19.31
CA ARG A 87 12.33 7.28 19.63
C ARG A 87 12.73 7.25 21.11
N GLU A 88 13.11 8.39 21.67
CA GLU A 88 13.47 8.51 23.09
C GLU A 88 12.31 8.15 24.01
N ALA A 89 11.07 8.37 23.55
CA ALA A 89 9.86 7.98 24.26
C ALA A 89 9.42 6.52 24.01
N GLY A 90 10.13 5.75 23.18
CA GLY A 90 9.79 4.38 22.81
C GLY A 90 8.55 4.28 21.93
N ILE A 91 8.28 5.32 21.12
CA ILE A 91 7.14 5.36 20.19
C ILE A 91 7.66 5.06 18.78
N ASP A 92 7.04 4.09 18.12
CA ASP A 92 7.29 3.76 16.72
C ASP A 92 7.00 4.96 15.82
N PHE A 93 7.82 5.17 14.80
CA PHE A 93 7.61 6.25 13.84
C PHE A 93 8.20 5.92 12.47
N PHE A 94 7.62 6.49 11.42
CA PHE A 94 8.11 6.38 10.04
C PHE A 94 7.63 7.54 9.17
N GLU A 95 8.21 7.68 7.98
CA GLU A 95 7.73 8.63 6.98
C GLU A 95 6.59 8.00 6.18
N SER A 96 5.43 8.67 6.12
CA SER A 96 4.28 8.22 5.34
C SER A 96 4.46 8.46 3.83
N THR A 97 5.29 9.43 3.44
CA THR A 97 5.66 9.66 2.05
C THR A 97 6.44 8.47 1.52
N PRO A 98 6.04 7.88 0.39
CA PRO A 98 6.69 6.70 -0.13
C PRO A 98 8.15 6.94 -0.51
N CYS A 99 9.03 6.03 -0.11
CA CYS A 99 10.43 6.02 -0.45
C CYS A 99 10.63 5.43 -1.85
N THR A 100 11.21 6.20 -2.76
CA THR A 100 11.35 5.84 -4.19
C THR A 100 12.77 5.62 -4.64
N ASP A 101 13.76 6.04 -3.84
CA ASP A 101 15.18 6.00 -4.15
C ASP A 101 16.04 5.54 -2.97
N TRP A 102 17.28 5.14 -3.30
CA TRP A 102 18.22 4.58 -2.35
C TRP A 102 18.82 5.60 -1.37
N GLU A 103 18.92 6.87 -1.75
CA GLU A 103 19.46 7.92 -0.89
C GLU A 103 18.48 8.15 0.27
N ARG A 104 17.20 8.34 -0.04
CA ARG A 104 16.14 8.49 0.96
C ARG A 104 16.00 7.24 1.84
N PHE A 105 16.06 6.06 1.23
CA PHE A 105 16.04 4.80 1.96
C PHE A 105 17.15 4.73 3.02
N ASN A 106 18.42 4.96 2.62
CA ASN A 106 19.54 4.90 3.53
C ASN A 106 19.46 5.96 4.65
N TYR A 107 18.93 7.15 4.32
CA TYR A 107 18.71 8.19 5.31
C TYR A 107 17.70 7.73 6.38
N LEU A 108 16.51 7.25 5.98
CA LEU A 108 15.47 6.83 6.91
C LEU A 108 15.92 5.67 7.82
N ILE A 109 16.67 4.71 7.27
CA ILE A 109 17.22 3.59 8.08
C ILE A 109 18.21 4.11 9.14
N LYS A 110 19.06 5.05 8.80
CA LYS A 110 19.94 5.71 9.76
C LYS A 110 19.18 6.40 10.89
N GLU A 111 18.04 6.99 10.56
CA GLU A 111 17.16 7.65 11.52
C GLU A 111 16.41 6.66 12.42
N GLY A 112 16.51 5.35 12.18
CA GLY A 112 15.92 4.31 13.02
C GLY A 112 14.40 4.28 12.97
N VAL A 113 13.82 4.45 11.76
CA VAL A 113 12.37 4.30 11.54
C VAL A 113 11.91 2.88 11.84
N SER A 114 10.69 2.72 12.30
CA SER A 114 10.06 1.43 12.58
C SER A 114 9.51 0.74 11.34
N ASP A 115 9.17 1.53 10.33
CA ASP A 115 8.61 1.06 9.07
C ASP A 115 9.23 1.84 7.91
N ILE A 116 9.33 1.20 6.73
CA ILE A 116 9.73 1.85 5.49
C ILE A 116 8.65 1.66 4.44
N ASN A 117 8.09 2.77 3.95
CA ASN A 117 7.05 2.74 2.92
C ASN A 117 7.73 2.81 1.54
N LEU A 118 7.79 1.67 0.85
CA LEU A 118 8.40 1.57 -0.48
C LEU A 118 7.40 1.92 -1.58
N SER A 119 7.88 2.57 -2.64
CA SER A 119 7.10 2.83 -3.85
C SER A 119 7.98 2.90 -5.09
N GLY A 120 7.36 3.06 -6.25
CA GLY A 120 8.05 3.19 -7.53
C GLY A 120 9.05 2.07 -7.79
N PRO A 121 10.27 2.41 -8.24
CA PRO A 121 11.30 1.41 -8.57
C PRO A 121 11.68 0.49 -7.41
N LEU A 122 11.68 0.99 -6.17
CA LEU A 122 12.06 0.19 -5.01
C LEU A 122 11.02 -0.88 -4.66
N ALA A 123 9.74 -0.60 -4.87
CA ALA A 123 8.66 -1.55 -4.60
C ALA A 123 8.36 -2.47 -5.80
N PHE A 124 8.47 -1.94 -7.03
CA PHE A 124 8.02 -2.64 -8.23
C PHE A 124 9.04 -3.68 -8.73
N ASP A 125 10.32 -3.44 -8.55
CA ASP A 125 11.39 -4.38 -8.90
C ASP A 125 11.67 -5.32 -7.73
N LEU A 126 11.33 -6.59 -7.87
CA LEU A 126 11.58 -7.61 -6.85
C LEU A 126 13.05 -7.73 -6.46
N GLY A 127 13.97 -7.49 -7.41
CA GLY A 127 15.40 -7.45 -7.12
C GLY A 127 15.76 -6.32 -6.15
N ASN A 128 15.12 -5.16 -6.28
CA ASN A 128 15.28 -4.06 -5.33
C ASN A 128 14.63 -4.40 -3.97
N VAL A 129 13.45 -5.04 -3.96
CA VAL A 129 12.81 -5.48 -2.71
C VAL A 129 13.71 -6.43 -1.95
N HIS A 130 14.28 -7.46 -2.61
CA HIS A 130 15.24 -8.37 -1.99
C HIS A 130 16.48 -7.64 -1.47
N ARG A 131 17.00 -6.67 -2.23
CA ARG A 131 18.15 -5.87 -1.78
C ARG A 131 17.82 -5.03 -0.56
N VAL A 132 16.63 -4.44 -0.50
CA VAL A 132 16.11 -3.72 0.68
C VAL A 132 16.12 -4.65 1.88
N LEU A 133 15.51 -5.84 1.78
CA LEU A 133 15.42 -6.81 2.87
C LEU A 133 16.78 -7.27 3.38
N ASN A 134 17.78 -7.40 2.51
CA ASN A 134 19.14 -7.78 2.91
C ASN A 134 19.88 -6.69 3.71
N ILE A 135 19.42 -5.44 3.64
CA ILE A 135 20.03 -4.29 4.35
C ILE A 135 19.27 -3.97 5.63
N LEU A 136 17.96 -4.23 5.65
CA LEU A 136 17.10 -3.87 6.77
C LEU A 136 17.40 -4.67 8.04
N ASN A 137 17.27 -4.00 9.19
CA ASN A 137 17.11 -4.69 10.44
C ASN A 137 15.78 -5.48 10.42
N PRO A 138 15.74 -6.76 10.83
CA PRO A 138 14.51 -7.58 10.83
C PRO A 138 13.34 -7.01 11.61
N THR A 139 13.56 -6.02 12.48
CA THR A 139 12.51 -5.34 13.24
C THR A 139 11.81 -4.24 12.45
N VAL A 140 12.39 -3.79 11.33
CA VAL A 140 11.80 -2.74 10.47
C VAL A 140 10.81 -3.36 9.51
N GLN A 141 9.55 -2.91 9.54
CA GLN A 141 8.51 -3.41 8.64
C GLN A 141 8.60 -2.78 7.24
N VAL A 142 8.47 -3.59 6.21
CA VAL A 142 8.37 -3.12 4.82
C VAL A 142 6.90 -2.95 4.46
N ARG A 143 6.53 -1.72 4.07
CA ARG A 143 5.19 -1.35 3.63
C ARG A 143 5.18 -1.03 2.16
N VAL A 144 4.08 -1.33 1.47
CA VAL A 144 3.82 -0.88 0.10
C VAL A 144 2.35 -0.49 -0.08
N THR A 145 2.11 0.41 -1.03
CA THR A 145 0.75 0.82 -1.42
C THR A 145 0.45 0.24 -2.81
N PRO A 146 -0.14 -0.98 -2.87
CA PRO A 146 -0.26 -1.72 -4.13
C PRO A 146 -1.21 -1.04 -5.12
N ASN A 147 -2.28 -0.43 -4.63
CA ASN A 147 -3.31 0.20 -5.44
C ASN A 147 -3.03 1.67 -5.80
N SER A 148 -1.83 2.17 -5.58
CA SER A 148 -1.43 3.51 -6.01
C SER A 148 -0.65 3.43 -7.31
N CYS A 149 -1.05 4.25 -8.31
CA CYS A 149 -0.33 4.37 -9.57
C CYS A 149 0.67 5.52 -9.51
N MET A 150 1.92 5.20 -9.21
CA MET A 150 3.02 6.18 -9.28
C MET A 150 3.50 6.34 -10.71
N ARG A 151 3.49 7.57 -11.24
CA ARG A 151 4.02 7.93 -12.55
C ARG A 151 5.30 8.74 -12.42
N LEU A 152 6.29 8.45 -13.26
CA LEU A 152 7.51 9.25 -13.33
C LEU A 152 7.24 10.67 -13.85
N ASN A 153 6.24 10.80 -14.73
CA ASN A 153 5.75 12.07 -15.24
C ASN A 153 4.21 12.03 -15.24
N PRO A 154 3.50 13.02 -14.66
CA PRO A 154 2.04 13.07 -14.63
C PRO A 154 1.36 12.98 -16.01
N ASN A 155 2.06 13.40 -17.08
CA ASN A 155 1.55 13.38 -18.45
C ASN A 155 1.75 12.02 -19.16
N THR A 156 2.44 11.05 -18.54
CA THR A 156 2.62 9.73 -19.14
C THR A 156 1.37 8.85 -18.96
N ASP A 157 1.19 7.89 -19.86
CA ASP A 157 0.13 6.90 -19.75
C ASP A 157 0.26 6.14 -18.41
N PRO A 158 -0.83 6.01 -17.62
CA PRO A 158 -0.79 5.32 -16.33
C PRO A 158 -0.30 3.86 -16.44
N LEU A 159 -0.41 3.20 -17.57
CA LEU A 159 0.16 1.86 -17.79
C LEU A 159 1.69 1.81 -17.73
N ILE A 160 2.35 2.95 -17.88
CA ILE A 160 3.81 3.06 -17.75
C ILE A 160 4.21 3.31 -16.30
N GLY A 161 3.24 3.61 -15.44
CA GLY A 161 3.43 3.81 -14.03
C GLY A 161 3.75 2.53 -13.25
N PHE A 162 4.12 2.72 -12.01
CA PHE A 162 4.38 1.65 -11.05
C PHE A 162 3.12 1.42 -10.21
N PHE A 163 2.57 0.23 -10.27
CA PHE A 163 1.43 -0.23 -9.47
C PHE A 163 1.47 -1.75 -9.36
N ILE A 164 0.88 -2.30 -8.31
CA ILE A 164 0.80 -3.74 -8.06
C ILE A 164 -0.65 -4.14 -8.23
N ARG A 165 -0.95 -5.04 -9.17
CA ARG A 165 -2.30 -5.55 -9.36
C ARG A 165 -2.64 -6.58 -8.27
N PRO A 166 -3.92 -6.86 -8.02
CA PRO A 166 -4.31 -7.89 -7.06
C PRO A 166 -3.66 -9.25 -7.33
N GLU A 167 -3.54 -9.64 -8.59
CA GLU A 167 -2.92 -10.91 -9.02
C GLU A 167 -1.40 -10.93 -8.82
N ASP A 168 -0.78 -9.76 -8.73
CA ASP A 168 0.68 -9.66 -8.54
C ASP A 168 1.08 -9.65 -7.05
N VAL A 169 0.12 -9.54 -6.13
CA VAL A 169 0.40 -9.46 -4.69
C VAL A 169 1.05 -10.73 -4.15
N GLU A 170 0.72 -11.88 -4.71
CA GLU A 170 1.27 -13.18 -4.30
C GLU A 170 2.80 -13.21 -4.33
N VAL A 171 3.43 -12.55 -5.33
CA VAL A 171 4.90 -12.52 -5.43
C VAL A 171 5.59 -11.68 -4.35
N TYR A 172 4.81 -10.88 -3.61
CA TYR A 172 5.28 -10.08 -2.47
C TYR A 172 5.06 -10.78 -1.12
N GLU A 173 4.39 -11.93 -1.10
CA GLU A 173 4.21 -12.71 0.14
C GLU A 173 5.58 -13.15 0.70
N GLY A 174 5.82 -12.82 1.96
CA GLY A 174 7.12 -13.05 2.62
C GLY A 174 8.19 -11.99 2.33
N LEU A 175 7.95 -11.08 1.39
CA LEU A 175 8.87 -9.97 1.06
C LEU A 175 8.41 -8.63 1.64
N VAL A 176 7.10 -8.45 1.78
CA VAL A 176 6.47 -7.23 2.27
C VAL A 176 5.63 -7.56 3.50
N ASP A 177 5.75 -6.75 4.55
CA ASP A 177 5.03 -6.97 5.80
C ASP A 177 3.61 -6.42 5.73
N VAL A 178 3.43 -5.23 5.15
CA VAL A 178 2.17 -4.49 5.18
C VAL A 178 1.76 -3.98 3.81
N LEU A 179 0.51 -4.24 3.42
CA LEU A 179 -0.17 -3.58 2.31
C LEU A 179 -1.08 -2.48 2.86
N GLU A 180 -0.84 -1.25 2.44
CA GLU A 180 -1.65 -0.08 2.78
C GLU A 180 -2.38 0.44 1.54
N PHE A 181 -3.70 0.73 1.64
CA PHE A 181 -4.48 1.16 0.49
C PHE A 181 -4.68 2.67 0.44
N GLU A 182 -4.51 3.25 -0.77
CA GLU A 182 -4.91 4.63 -1.06
C GLU A 182 -6.41 4.72 -1.37
N GLY A 183 -6.99 5.93 -1.24
CA GLY A 183 -8.40 6.22 -1.52
C GLY A 183 -9.32 5.93 -0.34
N LEU A 184 -9.66 6.98 0.42
CA LEU A 184 -10.44 6.86 1.66
C LEU A 184 -11.82 6.21 1.44
N GLU A 185 -12.49 6.51 0.33
CA GLU A 185 -13.88 6.11 0.08
C GLU A 185 -14.04 4.63 -0.34
N HIS A 186 -12.95 3.94 -0.68
CA HIS A 186 -12.98 2.60 -1.29
C HIS A 186 -12.22 1.53 -0.50
N GLN A 187 -11.95 1.75 0.78
CA GLN A 187 -11.13 0.84 1.61
C GLN A 187 -11.70 -0.59 1.66
N ASP A 188 -13.01 -0.75 1.82
CA ASP A 188 -13.68 -2.05 1.82
C ASP A 188 -13.53 -2.77 0.47
N THR A 189 -13.65 -2.02 -0.63
CA THR A 189 -13.51 -2.56 -1.99
C THR A 189 -12.08 -3.03 -2.23
N PHE A 190 -11.08 -2.22 -1.87
CA PHE A 190 -9.67 -2.59 -2.03
C PHE A 190 -9.30 -3.77 -1.16
N TYR A 191 -9.74 -3.80 0.10
CA TYR A 191 -9.54 -4.96 0.95
C TYR A 191 -10.13 -6.23 0.33
N SER A 192 -11.37 -6.17 -0.15
CA SER A 192 -12.00 -7.32 -0.80
C SER A 192 -11.22 -7.81 -2.03
N ILE A 193 -10.77 -6.90 -2.87
CA ILE A 193 -10.06 -7.25 -4.10
C ILE A 193 -8.66 -7.82 -3.79
N TYR A 194 -7.90 -7.17 -2.92
CA TYR A 194 -6.49 -7.52 -2.67
C TYR A 194 -6.30 -8.62 -1.63
N ALA A 195 -7.15 -8.67 -0.60
CA ALA A 195 -7.01 -9.62 0.50
C ALA A 195 -7.90 -10.87 0.33
N GLU A 196 -9.14 -10.68 -0.11
CA GLU A 196 -10.13 -11.77 -0.13
C GLU A 196 -10.19 -12.47 -1.49
N GLN A 197 -10.17 -11.71 -2.61
CA GLN A 197 -10.33 -12.27 -3.96
C GLN A 197 -8.99 -12.59 -4.62
N LYS A 198 -7.96 -11.80 -4.33
CA LYS A 198 -6.61 -11.92 -4.93
C LYS A 198 -6.61 -11.86 -6.48
N MET A 199 -7.73 -11.45 -7.08
CA MET A 199 -7.91 -11.29 -8.52
C MET A 199 -8.97 -10.23 -8.78
N PHE A 200 -8.78 -9.42 -9.82
CA PHE A 200 -9.73 -8.38 -10.19
C PHE A 200 -10.21 -8.55 -11.64
N ILE A 201 -11.53 -8.67 -11.80
CA ILE A 201 -12.20 -8.69 -13.10
C ILE A 201 -12.86 -7.35 -13.34
N GLY A 202 -12.32 -6.56 -14.26
CA GLY A 202 -12.82 -5.22 -14.57
C GLY A 202 -11.70 -4.32 -15.10
N ASN A 203 -12.00 -3.03 -15.15
CA ASN A 203 -11.05 -2.04 -15.60
C ASN A 203 -10.16 -1.55 -14.44
N LEU A 204 -8.85 -1.40 -14.69
CA LEU A 204 -7.86 -1.03 -13.67
C LEU A 204 -8.16 0.26 -12.91
N ASN A 205 -8.83 1.23 -13.54
CA ASN A 205 -9.26 2.45 -12.86
C ASN A 205 -10.26 2.23 -11.72
N GLN A 206 -10.82 1.04 -11.60
CA GLN A 206 -11.73 0.65 -10.52
C GLN A 206 -11.00 0.06 -9.30
N CYS A 207 -9.76 -0.39 -9.47
CA CYS A 207 -8.98 -1.00 -8.39
C CYS A 207 -7.63 -0.30 -8.12
N ILE A 208 -7.16 0.58 -9.00
CA ILE A 208 -5.92 1.33 -8.83
C ILE A 208 -6.22 2.81 -8.67
N TYR A 209 -5.88 3.37 -7.52
CA TYR A 209 -6.04 4.79 -7.23
C TYR A 209 -5.11 5.64 -8.11
N GLY A 210 -5.63 6.73 -8.66
CA GLY A 210 -4.88 7.57 -9.60
C GLY A 210 -4.76 7.03 -11.02
N PHE A 211 -5.35 5.87 -11.30
CA PHE A 211 -5.42 5.29 -12.64
C PHE A 211 -6.70 5.78 -13.33
N ASN A 212 -6.59 6.76 -14.19
CA ASN A 212 -7.75 7.46 -14.80
C ASN A 212 -8.21 6.90 -16.15
N LYS A 213 -7.60 5.79 -16.62
CA LYS A 213 -7.90 5.17 -17.91
C LYS A 213 -8.60 3.81 -17.71
N PRO A 214 -9.79 3.58 -18.28
CA PRO A 214 -10.44 2.28 -18.22
C PRO A 214 -9.68 1.28 -19.10
N ILE A 215 -9.05 0.29 -18.48
CA ILE A 215 -8.29 -0.74 -19.18
C ILE A 215 -8.59 -2.09 -18.55
N ASP A 216 -8.94 -3.04 -19.39
CA ASP A 216 -9.21 -4.42 -19.00
C ASP A 216 -8.02 -5.06 -18.29
N ASN A 217 -8.17 -5.34 -16.99
CA ASN A 217 -7.14 -5.99 -16.20
C ASN A 217 -6.81 -7.39 -16.74
N LYS A 218 -7.81 -8.17 -17.12
CA LYS A 218 -7.62 -9.52 -17.68
C LYS A 218 -6.87 -9.50 -19.01
N GLY A 219 -7.20 -8.53 -19.88
CA GLY A 219 -6.48 -8.33 -21.15
C GLY A 219 -5.02 -7.97 -20.97
N LEU A 220 -4.65 -7.33 -19.84
CA LEU A 220 -3.27 -6.99 -19.54
C LEU A 220 -2.45 -8.19 -19.03
N ILE A 221 -3.05 -9.22 -18.47
CA ILE A 221 -2.31 -10.39 -17.93
C ILE A 221 -1.46 -11.01 -19.02
N SER A 222 -2.01 -11.18 -20.24
CA SER A 222 -1.28 -11.71 -21.38
C SER A 222 -0.18 -10.76 -21.92
N LEU A 223 -0.38 -9.45 -21.77
CA LEU A 223 0.53 -8.44 -22.32
C LEU A 223 1.66 -8.04 -21.35
N PHE A 224 1.37 -8.03 -20.05
CA PHE A 224 2.26 -7.48 -19.02
C PHE A 224 2.84 -8.52 -18.05
N GLY A 225 2.25 -9.73 -17.93
CA GLY A 225 2.73 -10.74 -16.98
C GLY A 225 4.18 -11.12 -17.17
N GLU A 226 4.60 -11.37 -18.41
CA GLU A 226 6.00 -11.66 -18.75
C GLU A 226 6.92 -10.44 -18.59
N ARG A 227 6.40 -9.25 -18.85
CA ARG A 227 7.18 -8.01 -18.75
C ARG A 227 7.65 -7.72 -17.34
N ARG A 228 6.82 -7.96 -16.31
CA ARG A 228 7.22 -7.71 -14.91
C ARG A 228 8.38 -8.58 -14.48
N LYS A 229 8.46 -9.80 -14.99
CA LYS A 229 9.56 -10.74 -14.73
C LYS A 229 10.85 -10.37 -15.47
N THR A 230 10.74 -9.75 -16.64
CA THR A 230 11.87 -9.52 -17.55
C THR A 230 12.24 -8.05 -17.75
N CYS A 231 11.51 -7.12 -17.11
CA CYS A 231 11.77 -5.70 -17.24
C CYS A 231 13.04 -5.29 -16.50
N GLY A 232 14.13 -5.08 -17.25
CA GLY A 232 15.40 -4.58 -16.70
C GLY A 232 15.36 -3.10 -16.31
N GLN A 233 14.19 -2.44 -16.29
CA GLN A 233 13.97 -1.03 -15.94
C GLN A 233 14.89 -0.05 -16.68
N GLN A 234 15.27 -0.36 -17.91
CA GLN A 234 16.16 0.50 -18.68
C GLN A 234 15.63 1.92 -18.90
N CYS A 235 14.29 2.11 -18.89
CA CYS A 235 13.67 3.43 -18.93
C CYS A 235 14.07 4.31 -17.73
N LEU A 236 14.30 3.71 -16.55
CA LEU A 236 14.75 4.43 -15.35
C LEU A 236 16.25 4.78 -15.38
N LYS A 237 17.02 4.09 -16.25
CA LYS A 237 18.45 4.31 -16.46
C LYS A 237 18.73 5.26 -17.62
N GLY A 238 17.70 6.00 -18.10
CA GLY A 238 17.82 6.88 -19.26
C GLY A 238 17.84 6.16 -20.62
N GLY A 239 17.53 4.87 -20.66
CA GLY A 239 17.42 4.09 -21.88
C GLY A 239 16.09 4.30 -22.60
N LEU A 240 16.12 4.32 -23.95
CA LEU A 240 14.93 4.39 -24.79
C LEU A 240 14.22 3.02 -24.84
N CYS A 241 13.42 2.70 -23.82
CA CYS A 241 12.57 1.52 -23.85
C CYS A 241 11.12 1.93 -24.17
N HIS A 242 10.69 1.70 -25.41
CA HIS A 242 9.33 2.00 -25.88
C HIS A 242 8.31 0.89 -25.59
N ARG A 243 8.73 -0.26 -25.08
CA ARG A 243 7.91 -1.46 -24.91
C ARG A 243 6.60 -1.25 -24.13
N CYS A 244 6.60 -0.35 -23.16
CA CYS A 244 5.40 -0.01 -22.39
C CYS A 244 4.41 0.84 -23.18
N TYR A 245 4.92 1.76 -24.02
CA TYR A 245 4.09 2.58 -24.90
C TYR A 245 3.41 1.72 -25.95
N ASP A 246 4.13 0.77 -26.53
CA ASP A 246 3.57 -0.16 -27.51
C ASP A 246 2.46 -1.00 -26.90
N LEU A 247 2.68 -1.54 -25.69
CA LEU A 247 1.69 -2.30 -24.97
C LEU A 247 0.49 -1.43 -24.52
N ALA A 248 0.74 -0.19 -24.10
CA ALA A 248 -0.33 0.74 -23.72
C ALA A 248 -1.25 1.08 -24.90
N SER A 249 -0.72 1.09 -26.13
CA SER A 249 -1.50 1.33 -27.35
C SER A 249 -2.43 0.17 -27.70
N LEU A 250 -2.10 -1.05 -27.27
CA LEU A 250 -2.89 -2.27 -27.50
C LEU A 250 -3.95 -2.50 -26.41
N ALA A 251 -3.82 -1.83 -25.28
CA ALA A 251 -4.73 -2.04 -24.14
C ALA A 251 -6.10 -1.41 -24.42
N LYS A 252 -7.15 -2.19 -24.20
CA LYS A 252 -8.56 -1.81 -24.42
C LYS A 252 -9.36 -1.86 -23.11
N PRO A 253 -10.43 -1.07 -23.00
CA PRO A 253 -11.36 -1.18 -21.87
C PRO A 253 -12.16 -2.49 -21.96
N MET A 254 -12.51 -3.03 -20.80
CA MET A 254 -13.50 -4.10 -20.69
C MET A 254 -14.90 -3.48 -20.70
N GLY A 255 -15.77 -3.97 -21.58
CA GLY A 255 -17.16 -3.58 -21.59
C GLY A 255 -17.97 -4.29 -20.50
N ASP A 256 -19.04 -3.66 -20.00
CA ASP A 256 -19.86 -4.17 -18.90
C ASP A 256 -20.45 -5.56 -19.19
N ARG A 257 -20.98 -5.79 -20.38
CA ARG A 257 -21.52 -7.11 -20.79
C ARG A 257 -20.46 -8.22 -20.76
N ALA A 258 -19.23 -7.90 -21.15
CA ALA A 258 -18.14 -8.87 -21.11
C ALA A 258 -17.76 -9.20 -19.66
N ARG A 259 -17.75 -8.19 -18.77
CA ARG A 259 -17.51 -8.34 -17.34
C ARG A 259 -18.59 -9.21 -16.68
N GLU A 260 -19.86 -8.91 -16.90
CA GLU A 260 -20.98 -9.67 -16.36
C GLU A 260 -20.90 -11.16 -16.75
N LYS A 261 -20.68 -11.44 -18.03
CA LYS A 261 -20.56 -12.82 -18.53
C LYS A 261 -19.40 -13.58 -17.88
N ILE A 262 -18.25 -12.93 -17.65
CA ILE A 262 -17.12 -13.56 -16.96
C ILE A 262 -17.47 -13.85 -15.51
N LEU A 263 -18.09 -12.91 -14.80
CA LEU A 263 -18.49 -13.09 -13.40
C LEU A 263 -19.53 -14.19 -13.22
N GLU A 264 -20.49 -14.30 -14.14
CA GLU A 264 -21.48 -15.41 -14.19
C GLU A 264 -20.79 -16.76 -14.38
N THR A 265 -19.82 -16.83 -15.30
CA THR A 265 -19.03 -18.06 -15.52
C THR A 265 -18.27 -18.48 -14.27
N ILE A 266 -17.59 -17.54 -13.60
CA ILE A 266 -16.84 -17.81 -12.36
C ILE A 266 -17.78 -18.30 -11.25
N LYS A 267 -18.96 -17.67 -11.07
CA LYS A 267 -19.96 -18.12 -10.09
C LYS A 267 -20.42 -19.54 -10.36
N ALA A 268 -20.77 -19.84 -11.62
CA ALA A 268 -21.20 -21.18 -12.02
C ALA A 268 -20.12 -22.26 -11.78
N GLU A 269 -18.86 -21.94 -12.00
CA GLU A 269 -17.74 -22.83 -11.70
C GLU A 269 -17.56 -23.05 -10.18
N GLN A 270 -17.65 -21.99 -9.37
CA GLN A 270 -17.58 -22.08 -7.92
C GLN A 270 -18.72 -22.91 -7.31
N GLU A 271 -19.93 -22.79 -7.86
CA GLU A 271 -21.09 -23.60 -7.45
C GLU A 271 -20.89 -25.09 -7.78
N LYS A 272 -20.31 -25.41 -8.94
CA LYS A 272 -19.98 -26.80 -9.31
C LYS A 272 -18.95 -27.43 -8.39
N VAL A 273 -17.90 -26.68 -8.00
CA VAL A 273 -16.89 -27.17 -7.06
C VAL A 273 -17.52 -27.47 -5.71
N LYS A 274 -18.33 -26.56 -5.16
CA LYS A 274 -19.04 -26.77 -3.88
C LYS A 274 -20.01 -27.96 -3.92
N SER A 275 -20.64 -28.23 -5.07
CA SER A 275 -21.55 -29.39 -5.21
C SER A 275 -20.82 -30.71 -5.42
N SER A 276 -19.54 -30.72 -5.75
CA SER A 276 -18.70 -31.91 -5.88
C SER A 276 -17.98 -32.31 -4.57
N GLU A 277 -17.96 -31.42 -3.60
CA GLU A 277 -17.35 -31.65 -2.25
C GLU A 277 -18.38 -32.13 -1.21
N ASN A 278 -19.67 -32.16 -1.55
CA ASN A 278 -20.77 -32.73 -0.75
C ASN A 278 -21.20 -34.09 -1.28
#